data_7143911e0a986264adb53053b247c180
#
_entry.id   7143911e0a986264adb53053b247c180
#
_cell.length_a   1.000
_cell.length_b   1.000
_cell.length_c   1.000
_cell.angle_alpha   90.00
_cell.angle_beta   90.00
_cell.angle_gamma   90.00
#
_symmetry.space_group_name_H-M   'P 1'
#
loop_
_entity.id
_entity.type
_entity.pdbx_description
1 polymer ?
#
loop_
_entity_poly.entity_id
_entity_poly.type
_entity_poly.pdbx_seq_one_letter_code
_entity_poly.pdbx_strand_id
1 'polypeptide(L)'
;FRDKLGYEYIYGPDIERDFYSPIYDSILEESLYSLNRNLPSDAIQDAMYKLKNFENGELVQKNSVFMDYLQNGIPVRYFVDGEEHSSIVYLVDYKNPDNNSFIIANQWTFIENSNKRPDIILFLNGIPVVLVELKSPSREETDASDAYRQLRNYMREIPSMFIYNAICVMSDQLTSKAGTITSGEDRFMEWKTKDGNYENTQYAQFDTFFEGMFQKERLLDIIKNFICFSNEGVNRFKILAGYHQYFAVRKAIVSTKNATVTDGKGGVFWHTQGSGKSLSMVFYAHLLQEALESPTIVVLTDRNDLDNQLYGQFAKCKDFLRQEPIQAESRNHLKTLLDGRQANGIIFTTMQKFEESFDCLSDRRNIVVMADEAHRGQYGLAEKIKITKNEKGEDVAKRVVGTARIIRNSLPNATYIGFTGTPISSADRSTREVFGDYIDIYDMTQAVEDGATRPVYYESRVIKLNLDEKTLSKIDEEYDIMAANADPEVIEKSKKELGRMEAVLGNDQTINSLVSDILDHYENNRQNLLTGKAMIVAY
;
A
#
# COMPACT_ATOMS: atom_id res chain seq x y z
N PHE A 1 -19.91 10.07 -18.21
CA PHE A 1 -18.69 10.82 -18.52
C PHE A 1 -18.99 12.22 -19.07
N ARG A 2 -19.77 12.35 -20.18
CA ARG A 2 -20.03 13.66 -20.80
C ARG A 2 -20.72 14.63 -19.85
N ASP A 3 -21.88 14.27 -19.33
CA ASP A 3 -22.76 15.20 -18.61
C ASP A 3 -22.28 15.48 -17.16
N LYS A 4 -21.65 14.50 -16.50
CA LYS A 4 -21.24 14.60 -15.10
C LYS A 4 -19.75 14.93 -14.92
N LEU A 5 -18.90 14.50 -15.84
CA LEU A 5 -17.44 14.63 -15.72
C LEU A 5 -16.82 15.59 -16.76
N GLY A 6 -17.63 16.08 -17.70
CA GLY A 6 -17.20 17.06 -18.71
C GLY A 6 -16.19 16.52 -19.72
N TYR A 7 -16.27 15.22 -20.05
CA TYR A 7 -15.46 14.61 -21.12
C TYR A 7 -16.10 14.87 -22.47
N GLU A 8 -15.29 15.06 -23.48
CA GLU A 8 -15.76 15.06 -24.86
C GLU A 8 -16.15 13.65 -25.27
N TYR A 9 -17.28 13.50 -25.96
CA TYR A 9 -17.73 12.20 -26.47
C TYR A 9 -17.64 12.14 -27.98
N ILE A 10 -17.06 11.07 -28.49
CA ILE A 10 -17.02 10.78 -29.91
C ILE A 10 -17.51 9.35 -30.17
N TYR A 11 -18.12 9.16 -31.36
CA TYR A 11 -18.48 7.84 -31.84
C TYR A 11 -17.37 7.34 -32.76
N GLY A 12 -16.65 6.29 -32.35
CA GLY A 12 -15.44 5.82 -33.05
C GLY A 12 -15.60 5.52 -34.54
N PRO A 13 -16.72 4.94 -35.03
CA PRO A 13 -16.97 4.71 -36.43
C PRO A 13 -17.08 5.98 -37.29
N ASP A 14 -17.41 7.14 -36.74
CA ASP A 14 -17.53 8.40 -37.47
C ASP A 14 -16.20 9.12 -37.67
N ILE A 15 -15.13 8.62 -37.04
CA ILE A 15 -13.80 9.24 -37.07
C ILE A 15 -12.95 8.62 -38.18
N GLU A 16 -12.56 9.44 -39.14
CA GLU A 16 -11.59 9.05 -40.17
C GLU A 16 -10.19 9.03 -39.60
N ARG A 17 -9.56 7.86 -39.53
CA ARG A 17 -8.27 7.65 -38.92
C ARG A 17 -7.58 6.37 -39.39
N ASP A 18 -6.32 6.20 -39.01
CA ASP A 18 -5.61 4.94 -39.16
C ASP A 18 -6.13 3.91 -38.13
N PHE A 19 -6.70 2.81 -38.60
CA PHE A 19 -7.18 1.72 -37.78
C PHE A 19 -6.06 0.84 -37.20
N TYR A 20 -4.82 1.01 -37.66
CA TYR A 20 -3.63 0.31 -37.17
C TYR A 20 -2.88 1.12 -36.09
N SER A 21 -3.25 2.39 -35.86
CA SER A 21 -2.73 3.21 -34.73
C SER A 21 -3.64 3.10 -33.53
N PRO A 22 -3.11 2.73 -32.35
CA PRO A 22 -3.88 2.75 -31.09
C PRO A 22 -4.09 4.18 -30.58
N ILE A 23 -3.29 5.13 -31.03
CA ILE A 23 -3.29 6.53 -30.64
C ILE A 23 -4.25 7.34 -31.51
N TYR A 24 -4.87 8.35 -30.94
CA TYR A 24 -5.60 9.37 -31.69
C TYR A 24 -4.62 10.47 -32.14
N ASP A 25 -3.93 10.23 -33.26
CA ASP A 25 -2.73 10.94 -33.67
C ASP A 25 -2.89 12.46 -33.80
N SER A 26 -4.01 12.94 -34.37
CA SER A 26 -4.27 14.38 -34.53
C SER A 26 -4.40 15.10 -33.19
N ILE A 27 -5.08 14.48 -32.22
CA ILE A 27 -5.25 15.04 -30.87
C ILE A 27 -3.94 14.97 -30.09
N LEU A 28 -3.16 13.90 -30.27
CA LEU A 28 -1.83 13.81 -29.63
C LEU A 28 -0.92 14.93 -30.12
N GLU A 29 -0.82 15.13 -31.40
CA GLU A 29 0.04 16.15 -32.01
C GLU A 29 -0.34 17.56 -31.51
N GLU A 30 -1.63 17.92 -31.61
CA GLU A 30 -2.15 19.20 -31.12
C GLU A 30 -1.85 19.41 -29.62
N SER A 31 -2.08 18.37 -28.78
CA SER A 31 -1.84 18.43 -27.35
C SER A 31 -0.36 18.61 -27.02
N LEU A 32 0.54 17.89 -27.68
CA LEU A 32 1.98 18.02 -27.43
C LEU A 32 2.50 19.41 -27.75
N TYR A 33 2.11 19.99 -28.88
CA TYR A 33 2.47 21.37 -29.22
C TYR A 33 1.87 22.39 -28.25
N SER A 34 0.63 22.17 -27.81
CA SER A 34 -0.03 23.06 -26.84
C SER A 34 0.62 23.02 -25.46
N LEU A 35 0.99 21.84 -24.96
CA LEU A 35 1.59 21.66 -23.65
C LEU A 35 3.06 22.09 -23.59
N ASN A 36 3.79 22.06 -24.71
CA ASN A 36 5.24 22.26 -24.76
C ASN A 36 5.62 23.44 -25.69
N ARG A 37 4.91 24.56 -25.60
CA ARG A 37 5.04 25.73 -26.49
C ARG A 37 6.43 26.33 -26.57
N ASN A 38 7.27 26.10 -25.54
CA ASN A 38 8.62 26.65 -25.45
C ASN A 38 9.67 25.74 -26.12
N LEU A 39 9.27 24.59 -26.65
CA LEU A 39 10.19 23.64 -27.28
C LEU A 39 10.08 23.73 -28.81
N PRO A 40 11.19 23.51 -29.54
CA PRO A 40 11.18 23.47 -30.99
C PRO A 40 10.45 22.22 -31.51
N SER A 41 9.99 22.30 -32.76
CA SER A 41 9.27 21.20 -33.41
C SER A 41 10.05 19.88 -33.41
N ASP A 42 11.36 19.93 -33.62
CA ASP A 42 12.22 18.75 -33.64
C ASP A 42 12.20 17.98 -32.28
N ALA A 43 12.13 18.72 -31.17
CA ALA A 43 11.99 18.11 -29.84
C ALA A 43 10.66 17.39 -29.69
N ILE A 44 9.56 17.98 -30.19
CA ILE A 44 8.22 17.35 -30.17
C ILE A 44 8.20 16.12 -31.07
N GLN A 45 8.81 16.18 -32.24
CA GLN A 45 8.88 15.03 -33.16
C GLN A 45 9.73 13.89 -32.61
N ASP A 46 10.85 14.17 -31.91
CA ASP A 46 11.64 13.13 -31.22
C ASP A 46 10.81 12.46 -30.12
N ALA A 47 10.05 13.24 -29.35
CA ALA A 47 9.14 12.69 -28.33
C ALA A 47 8.05 11.80 -28.95
N MET A 48 7.41 12.24 -30.04
CA MET A 48 6.42 11.45 -30.78
C MET A 48 7.01 10.15 -31.32
N TYR A 49 8.24 10.22 -31.86
CA TYR A 49 8.94 9.03 -32.31
C TYR A 49 9.19 8.04 -31.19
N LYS A 50 9.71 8.49 -30.04
CA LYS A 50 9.94 7.65 -28.85
C LYS A 50 8.66 7.05 -28.30
N LEU A 51 7.57 7.82 -28.27
CA LEU A 51 6.27 7.36 -27.82
C LEU A 51 5.68 6.25 -28.70
N LYS A 52 5.98 6.25 -29.99
CA LYS A 52 5.48 5.24 -30.96
C LYS A 52 6.43 4.06 -31.16
N ASN A 53 7.70 4.16 -30.75
CA ASN A 53 8.72 3.16 -31.00
C ASN A 53 9.37 2.69 -29.70
N PHE A 54 8.81 1.67 -29.10
CA PHE A 54 9.38 1.02 -27.91
C PHE A 54 10.39 -0.05 -28.33
N GLU A 55 11.43 -0.23 -27.51
CA GLU A 55 12.36 -1.34 -27.67
C GLU A 55 11.64 -2.70 -27.59
N ASN A 56 12.25 -3.74 -28.17
CA ASN A 56 11.72 -5.09 -28.10
C ASN A 56 11.62 -5.55 -26.64
N GLY A 57 10.48 -6.13 -26.28
CA GLY A 57 10.22 -6.59 -24.92
C GLY A 57 8.78 -7.05 -24.74
N GLU A 58 8.49 -7.61 -23.58
CA GLU A 58 7.14 -8.00 -23.20
C GLU A 58 6.23 -6.77 -23.02
N LEU A 59 4.92 -7.00 -23.10
CA LEU A 59 3.91 -5.94 -22.95
C LEU A 59 4.12 -5.11 -21.67
N VAL A 60 4.35 -5.78 -20.54
CA VAL A 60 4.52 -5.10 -19.24
C VAL A 60 5.78 -4.22 -19.21
N GLN A 61 6.86 -4.61 -19.90
CA GLN A 61 8.09 -3.83 -19.99
C GLN A 61 7.85 -2.55 -20.80
N LYS A 62 7.23 -2.68 -21.99
CA LYS A 62 6.87 -1.52 -22.82
C LYS A 62 5.89 -0.59 -22.10
N ASN A 63 4.88 -1.15 -21.42
CA ASN A 63 3.93 -0.37 -20.63
C ASN A 63 4.63 0.36 -19.46
N SER A 64 5.65 -0.23 -18.84
CA SER A 64 6.37 0.46 -17.77
C SER A 64 7.19 1.66 -18.27
N VAL A 65 7.80 1.56 -19.45
CA VAL A 65 8.47 2.70 -20.11
C VAL A 65 7.44 3.77 -20.48
N PHE A 66 6.32 3.36 -21.06
CA PHE A 66 5.22 4.29 -21.36
C PHE A 66 4.71 5.00 -20.11
N MET A 67 4.50 4.28 -19.01
CA MET A 67 4.02 4.89 -17.76
C MET A 67 5.03 5.88 -17.20
N ASP A 68 6.33 5.62 -17.31
CA ASP A 68 7.35 6.61 -16.93
C ASP A 68 7.26 7.86 -17.82
N TYR A 69 7.10 7.70 -19.13
CA TYR A 69 6.86 8.82 -20.04
C TYR A 69 5.59 9.60 -19.70
N LEU A 70 4.51 8.90 -19.40
CA LEU A 70 3.24 9.53 -19.04
C LEU A 70 3.36 10.34 -17.73
N GLN A 71 3.99 9.77 -16.71
CA GLN A 71 4.12 10.37 -15.37
C GLN A 71 5.16 11.48 -15.32
N ASN A 72 6.24 11.37 -16.08
CA ASN A 72 7.44 12.19 -15.91
C ASN A 72 7.85 12.97 -17.18
N GLY A 73 7.23 12.68 -18.31
CA GLY A 73 7.58 13.23 -19.62
C GLY A 73 8.70 12.46 -20.31
N ILE A 74 8.91 12.78 -21.57
CA ILE A 74 9.88 12.13 -22.45
C ILE A 74 11.15 12.98 -22.54
N PRO A 75 12.32 12.47 -22.12
CA PRO A 75 13.57 13.17 -22.30
C PRO A 75 13.95 13.21 -23.80
N VAL A 76 14.22 14.41 -24.30
CA VAL A 76 14.55 14.66 -25.71
C VAL A 76 15.85 15.44 -25.82
N ARG A 77 16.53 15.29 -26.99
CA ARG A 77 17.67 16.09 -27.37
C ARG A 77 17.38 16.76 -28.71
N TYR A 78 17.78 18.00 -28.85
CA TYR A 78 17.59 18.78 -30.07
C TYR A 78 18.71 19.79 -30.23
N PHE A 79 18.85 20.37 -31.44
CA PHE A 79 19.88 21.35 -31.74
C PHE A 79 19.27 22.71 -31.99
N VAL A 80 19.89 23.75 -31.41
CA VAL A 80 19.59 25.15 -31.67
C VAL A 80 20.91 25.84 -31.97
N ASP A 81 20.99 26.47 -33.12
CA ASP A 81 22.17 27.18 -33.60
C ASP A 81 23.48 26.34 -33.60
N GLY A 82 23.35 25.01 -33.78
CA GLY A 82 24.46 24.06 -33.75
C GLY A 82 24.89 23.55 -32.40
N GLU A 83 24.24 24.00 -31.32
CA GLU A 83 24.46 23.50 -29.94
C GLU A 83 23.41 22.46 -29.57
N GLU A 84 23.86 21.37 -28.88
CA GLU A 84 22.98 20.32 -28.37
C GLU A 84 22.30 20.77 -27.08
N HIS A 85 20.97 20.69 -27.06
CA HIS A 85 20.13 20.95 -25.90
C HIS A 85 19.38 19.68 -25.50
N SER A 86 19.06 19.58 -24.21
CA SER A 86 18.18 18.53 -23.67
C SER A 86 17.01 19.15 -22.91
N SER A 87 15.86 18.53 -23.03
CA SER A 87 14.64 18.95 -22.32
C SER A 87 13.73 17.75 -22.07
N ILE A 88 12.59 18.01 -21.42
CA ILE A 88 11.52 17.04 -21.21
C ILE A 88 10.28 17.52 -21.94
N VAL A 89 9.72 16.66 -22.79
CA VAL A 89 8.43 16.87 -23.42
C VAL A 89 7.36 16.23 -22.54
N TYR A 90 6.47 17.03 -22.00
CA TYR A 90 5.39 16.56 -21.15
C TYR A 90 4.20 16.09 -21.98
N LEU A 91 3.69 14.89 -21.65
CA LEU A 91 2.50 14.31 -22.28
C LEU A 91 1.21 14.79 -21.62
N VAL A 92 1.30 15.25 -20.36
CA VAL A 92 0.15 15.63 -19.53
C VAL A 92 0.51 16.82 -18.64
N ASP A 93 -0.40 17.78 -18.52
CA ASP A 93 -0.34 18.82 -17.49
C ASP A 93 -1.10 18.37 -16.25
N TYR A 94 -0.36 17.90 -15.25
CA TYR A 94 -0.92 17.43 -13.97
C TYR A 94 -1.33 18.56 -13.02
N LYS A 95 -0.85 19.80 -13.28
CA LYS A 95 -1.16 20.94 -12.42
C LYS A 95 -2.44 21.65 -12.85
N ASN A 96 -2.69 21.69 -14.15
CA ASN A 96 -3.85 22.35 -14.73
C ASN A 96 -4.63 21.36 -15.60
N PRO A 97 -5.59 20.62 -15.03
CA PRO A 97 -6.33 19.60 -15.76
C PRO A 97 -6.99 20.06 -17.04
N ASP A 98 -7.44 21.33 -17.06
CA ASP A 98 -8.12 21.93 -18.24
C ASP A 98 -7.20 22.17 -19.44
N ASN A 99 -5.89 22.09 -19.26
CA ASN A 99 -4.93 22.13 -20.37
C ASN A 99 -4.86 20.81 -21.14
N ASN A 100 -5.52 19.76 -20.65
CA ASN A 100 -5.52 18.45 -21.29
C ASN A 100 -6.83 18.19 -22.03
N SER A 101 -6.74 17.40 -23.10
CA SER A 101 -7.88 16.84 -23.80
C SER A 101 -8.33 15.53 -23.15
N PHE A 102 -9.60 15.44 -22.78
CA PHE A 102 -10.23 14.23 -22.25
C PHE A 102 -11.36 13.79 -23.16
N ILE A 103 -11.16 12.71 -23.91
CA ILE A 103 -12.10 12.20 -24.90
C ILE A 103 -12.54 10.79 -24.51
N ILE A 104 -13.85 10.54 -24.57
CA ILE A 104 -14.43 9.21 -24.50
C ILE A 104 -14.86 8.79 -25.88
N ALA A 105 -14.31 7.69 -26.37
CA ALA A 105 -14.71 7.04 -27.61
C ALA A 105 -15.40 5.71 -27.32
N ASN A 106 -16.56 5.48 -27.90
CA ASN A 106 -17.16 4.16 -27.92
C ASN A 106 -16.98 3.49 -29.29
N GLN A 107 -16.99 2.15 -29.30
CA GLN A 107 -16.90 1.35 -30.52
C GLN A 107 -15.66 1.70 -31.36
N TRP A 108 -14.53 1.96 -30.72
CA TRP A 108 -13.27 2.29 -31.36
C TRP A 108 -12.63 1.04 -31.99
N THR A 109 -12.64 0.96 -33.32
CA THR A 109 -12.03 -0.16 -34.05
C THR A 109 -10.51 -0.06 -34.03
N PHE A 110 -9.83 -1.15 -33.68
CA PHE A 110 -8.38 -1.29 -33.75
C PHE A 110 -8.00 -2.63 -34.40
N ILE A 111 -7.05 -2.61 -35.32
CA ILE A 111 -6.63 -3.78 -36.10
C ILE A 111 -5.14 -4.05 -35.81
N GLU A 112 -4.85 -5.23 -35.30
CA GLU A 112 -3.48 -5.73 -35.13
C GLU A 112 -3.43 -7.21 -35.52
N ASN A 113 -3.37 -8.17 -34.59
CA ASN A 113 -3.49 -9.59 -34.93
C ASN A 113 -4.92 -9.97 -35.31
N SER A 114 -5.88 -9.19 -34.89
CA SER A 114 -7.28 -9.29 -35.30
C SER A 114 -7.97 -7.93 -35.22
N ASN A 115 -9.14 -7.83 -35.81
CA ASN A 115 -9.98 -6.63 -35.73
C ASN A 115 -10.78 -6.69 -34.42
N LYS A 116 -10.54 -5.73 -33.52
CA LYS A 116 -11.24 -5.61 -32.23
C LYS A 116 -11.87 -4.23 -32.09
N ARG A 117 -12.90 -4.19 -31.26
CA ARG A 117 -13.67 -2.97 -31.02
C ARG A 117 -14.09 -2.91 -29.55
N PRO A 118 -13.20 -2.42 -28.67
CA PRO A 118 -13.52 -2.19 -27.27
C PRO A 118 -14.73 -1.29 -27.11
N ASP A 119 -15.49 -1.50 -26.03
CA ASP A 119 -16.73 -0.79 -25.80
C ASP A 119 -16.49 0.70 -25.56
N ILE A 120 -15.56 1.04 -24.66
CA ILE A 120 -15.20 2.42 -24.35
C ILE A 120 -13.68 2.54 -24.17
N ILE A 121 -13.12 3.57 -24.78
CA ILE A 121 -11.73 4.00 -24.55
C ILE A 121 -11.75 5.45 -24.08
N LEU A 122 -10.99 5.73 -23.03
CA LEU A 122 -10.70 7.09 -22.59
C LEU A 122 -9.33 7.50 -23.13
N PHE A 123 -9.33 8.54 -23.94
CA PHE A 123 -8.13 9.19 -24.45
C PHE A 123 -7.80 10.41 -23.58
N LEU A 124 -6.55 10.46 -23.14
CA LEU A 124 -5.93 11.62 -22.51
C LEU A 124 -4.88 12.17 -23.48
N ASN A 125 -5.13 13.38 -24.00
CA ASN A 125 -4.26 14.00 -25.01
C ASN A 125 -3.99 13.07 -26.22
N GLY A 126 -5.04 12.36 -26.67
CA GLY A 126 -4.95 11.41 -27.79
C GLY A 126 -4.35 10.03 -27.43
N ILE A 127 -3.94 9.79 -26.19
CA ILE A 127 -3.35 8.53 -25.72
C ILE A 127 -4.45 7.67 -25.06
N PRO A 128 -4.63 6.39 -25.44
CA PRO A 128 -5.71 5.51 -24.91
C PRO A 128 -5.36 4.96 -23.53
N VAL A 129 -5.51 5.80 -22.49
CA VAL A 129 -5.05 5.48 -21.13
C VAL A 129 -6.00 4.56 -20.36
N VAL A 130 -7.29 4.53 -20.68
CA VAL A 130 -8.27 3.65 -20.00
C VAL A 130 -9.07 2.88 -21.03
N LEU A 131 -9.22 1.59 -20.80
CA LEU A 131 -10.08 0.71 -21.58
C LEU A 131 -11.16 0.13 -20.68
N VAL A 132 -12.42 0.30 -21.07
CA VAL A 132 -13.60 -0.18 -20.34
C VAL A 132 -14.31 -1.23 -21.19
N GLU A 133 -14.49 -2.39 -20.62
CA GLU A 133 -15.32 -3.46 -21.19
C GLU A 133 -16.62 -3.57 -20.40
N LEU A 134 -17.74 -3.54 -21.12
CA LEU A 134 -19.09 -3.58 -20.58
C LEU A 134 -19.76 -4.90 -20.90
N LYS A 135 -20.54 -5.41 -19.95
CA LYS A 135 -21.43 -6.56 -20.16
C LYS A 135 -22.86 -6.16 -19.83
N SER A 136 -23.80 -6.74 -20.55
CA SER A 136 -25.23 -6.47 -20.31
C SER A 136 -25.74 -7.29 -19.14
N PRO A 137 -26.34 -6.67 -18.11
CA PRO A 137 -26.89 -7.40 -16.98
C PRO A 137 -28.16 -8.20 -17.34
N SER A 138 -28.72 -7.99 -18.53
CA SER A 138 -29.93 -8.67 -18.99
C SER A 138 -29.68 -10.07 -19.57
N ARG A 139 -28.44 -10.51 -19.67
CA ARG A 139 -28.09 -11.88 -20.08
C ARG A 139 -27.77 -12.68 -18.83
N GLU A 140 -28.60 -13.66 -18.52
CA GLU A 140 -28.47 -14.55 -17.33
C GLU A 140 -27.10 -15.28 -17.20
N GLU A 141 -26.30 -15.32 -18.26
CA GLU A 141 -25.02 -16.05 -18.33
C GLU A 141 -23.79 -15.13 -18.40
N THR A 142 -23.92 -13.80 -18.32
CA THR A 142 -22.78 -12.88 -18.43
C THR A 142 -22.62 -12.02 -17.17
N ASP A 143 -21.40 -12.03 -16.62
CA ASP A 143 -21.02 -11.26 -15.44
C ASP A 143 -19.74 -10.44 -15.66
N ALA A 144 -19.25 -9.76 -14.63
CA ALA A 144 -18.03 -8.99 -14.67
C ALA A 144 -16.80 -9.87 -15.02
N SER A 145 -16.82 -11.17 -14.71
CA SER A 145 -15.75 -12.13 -15.06
C SER A 145 -15.64 -12.32 -16.58
N ASP A 146 -16.76 -12.22 -17.32
CA ASP A 146 -16.73 -12.23 -18.78
C ASP A 146 -16.07 -10.98 -19.35
N ALA A 147 -16.28 -9.82 -18.73
CA ALA A 147 -15.57 -8.61 -19.11
C ALA A 147 -14.06 -8.74 -18.85
N TYR A 148 -13.66 -9.32 -17.71
CA TYR A 148 -12.26 -9.63 -17.44
C TYR A 148 -11.64 -10.56 -18.50
N ARG A 149 -12.32 -11.67 -18.84
CA ARG A 149 -11.86 -12.60 -19.89
C ARG A 149 -11.72 -11.89 -21.24
N GLN A 150 -12.61 -10.97 -21.57
CA GLN A 150 -12.54 -10.20 -22.79
C GLN A 150 -11.35 -9.23 -22.78
N LEU A 151 -11.07 -8.55 -21.67
CA LEU A 151 -9.88 -7.71 -21.51
C LEU A 151 -8.59 -8.53 -21.72
N ARG A 152 -8.50 -9.73 -21.13
CA ARG A 152 -7.36 -10.64 -21.33
C ARG A 152 -7.23 -11.10 -22.78
N ASN A 153 -8.35 -11.32 -23.47
CA ASN A 153 -8.36 -11.63 -24.89
C ASN A 153 -7.83 -10.45 -25.74
N TYR A 154 -8.26 -9.22 -25.44
CA TYR A 154 -7.74 -8.02 -26.11
C TYR A 154 -6.23 -7.85 -25.92
N MET A 155 -5.70 -8.09 -24.72
CA MET A 155 -4.26 -8.02 -24.45
C MET A 155 -3.44 -8.99 -25.32
N ARG A 156 -4.04 -10.11 -25.72
CA ARG A 156 -3.41 -11.10 -26.62
C ARG A 156 -3.57 -10.73 -28.10
N GLU A 157 -4.74 -10.23 -28.48
CA GLU A 157 -5.10 -9.99 -29.88
C GLU A 157 -4.69 -8.60 -30.39
N ILE A 158 -4.67 -7.61 -29.50
CA ILE A 158 -4.33 -6.22 -29.81
C ILE A 158 -3.36 -5.63 -28.74
N PRO A 159 -2.19 -6.28 -28.48
CA PRO A 159 -1.29 -5.90 -27.40
C PRO A 159 -0.77 -4.47 -27.50
N SER A 160 -0.62 -3.90 -28.69
CA SER A 160 -0.09 -2.54 -28.87
C SER A 160 -0.96 -1.48 -28.22
N MET A 161 -2.28 -1.68 -28.15
CA MET A 161 -3.19 -0.77 -27.43
C MET A 161 -2.89 -0.75 -25.91
N PHE A 162 -2.50 -1.90 -25.35
CA PHE A 162 -2.22 -2.02 -23.93
C PHE A 162 -0.83 -1.52 -23.52
N ILE A 163 0.05 -1.21 -24.48
CA ILE A 163 1.29 -0.47 -24.18
C ILE A 163 0.94 0.88 -23.55
N TYR A 164 -0.13 1.54 -24.01
CA TYR A 164 -0.56 2.87 -23.55
C TYR A 164 -1.60 2.82 -22.43
N ASN A 165 -1.96 1.65 -21.95
CA ASN A 165 -3.00 1.51 -20.95
C ASN A 165 -2.48 1.84 -19.54
N ALA A 166 -3.15 2.77 -18.86
CA ALA A 166 -2.95 3.04 -17.43
C ALA A 166 -3.86 2.16 -16.58
N ILE A 167 -5.16 2.05 -16.93
CA ILE A 167 -6.21 1.40 -16.15
C ILE A 167 -7.10 0.57 -17.07
N CYS A 168 -7.39 -0.67 -16.65
CA CYS A 168 -8.44 -1.52 -17.21
C CYS A 168 -9.67 -1.47 -16.33
N VAL A 169 -10.86 -1.38 -16.93
CA VAL A 169 -12.14 -1.39 -16.21
C VAL A 169 -13.04 -2.48 -16.77
N MET A 170 -13.66 -3.23 -15.88
CA MET A 170 -14.71 -4.18 -16.19
C MET A 170 -16.01 -3.78 -15.48
N SER A 171 -17.15 -3.85 -16.18
CA SER A 171 -18.44 -3.49 -15.61
C SER A 171 -19.59 -4.28 -16.24
N ASP A 172 -20.59 -4.63 -15.42
CA ASP A 172 -21.87 -5.20 -15.83
C ASP A 172 -23.06 -4.35 -15.39
N GLN A 173 -22.83 -3.07 -15.05
CA GLN A 173 -23.73 -2.09 -14.44
C GLN A 173 -24.01 -2.31 -12.95
N LEU A 174 -23.99 -3.53 -12.44
CA LEU A 174 -24.15 -3.84 -11.02
C LEU A 174 -22.79 -3.78 -10.31
N THR A 175 -21.76 -4.31 -10.98
CA THR A 175 -20.41 -4.36 -10.49
C THR A 175 -19.50 -3.60 -11.46
N SER A 176 -18.71 -2.67 -10.94
CA SER A 176 -17.69 -1.94 -11.70
C SER A 176 -16.37 -2.00 -10.96
N LYS A 177 -15.33 -2.50 -11.63
CA LYS A 177 -14.01 -2.71 -11.00
C LYS A 177 -12.89 -2.23 -11.92
N ALA A 178 -11.83 -1.70 -11.32
CA ALA A 178 -10.62 -1.27 -12.01
C ALA A 178 -9.41 -2.12 -11.61
N GLY A 179 -8.53 -2.33 -12.54
CA GLY A 179 -7.27 -3.04 -12.37
C GLY A 179 -6.24 -2.65 -13.42
N THR A 180 -5.20 -3.43 -13.55
CA THR A 180 -4.09 -3.18 -14.48
C THR A 180 -3.92 -4.34 -15.45
N ILE A 181 -3.05 -4.16 -16.44
CA ILE A 181 -2.70 -5.21 -17.41
C ILE A 181 -2.09 -6.48 -16.77
N THR A 182 -1.54 -6.36 -15.56
CA THR A 182 -0.96 -7.50 -14.82
C THR A 182 -1.85 -8.03 -13.70
N SER A 183 -2.98 -7.37 -13.43
CA SER A 183 -3.89 -7.78 -12.37
C SER A 183 -4.60 -9.11 -12.70
N GLY A 184 -4.62 -10.06 -11.76
CA GLY A 184 -5.61 -11.13 -11.76
C GLY A 184 -7.00 -10.57 -11.50
N GLU A 185 -8.04 -11.34 -11.78
CA GLU A 185 -9.43 -10.90 -11.56
C GLU A 185 -9.69 -10.51 -10.10
N ASP A 186 -9.10 -11.25 -9.16
CA ASP A 186 -9.16 -11.01 -7.71
C ASP A 186 -8.50 -9.69 -7.27
N ARG A 187 -7.75 -9.05 -8.16
CA ARG A 187 -7.07 -7.76 -7.93
C ARG A 187 -7.77 -6.57 -8.59
N PHE A 188 -8.86 -6.81 -9.27
CA PHE A 188 -9.73 -5.74 -9.72
C PHE A 188 -10.60 -5.28 -8.57
N MET A 189 -10.56 -3.99 -8.24
CA MET A 189 -11.22 -3.40 -7.09
C MET A 189 -12.31 -2.41 -7.50
N GLU A 190 -13.38 -2.38 -6.73
CA GLU A 190 -14.41 -1.36 -6.82
C GLU A 190 -13.89 -0.01 -6.30
N TRP A 191 -14.58 1.06 -6.68
CA TRP A 191 -14.34 2.40 -6.14
C TRP A 191 -15.60 2.89 -5.47
N LYS A 192 -15.65 2.83 -4.13
CA LYS A 192 -16.90 2.91 -3.35
C LYS A 192 -17.19 4.29 -2.75
N THR A 193 -16.45 5.32 -3.11
CA THR A 193 -16.68 6.67 -2.59
C THR A 193 -16.30 7.74 -3.61
N LYS A 194 -16.99 8.88 -3.57
CA LYS A 194 -16.66 10.05 -4.41
C LYS A 194 -15.70 11.02 -3.73
N ASP A 195 -15.68 11.04 -2.41
CA ASP A 195 -14.97 12.06 -1.60
C ASP A 195 -14.10 11.51 -0.48
N GLY A 196 -14.05 10.17 -0.32
CA GLY A 196 -13.31 9.49 0.73
C GLY A 196 -14.06 9.30 2.05
N ASN A 197 -15.36 9.59 2.06
CA ASN A 197 -16.23 9.23 3.18
C ASN A 197 -16.79 7.83 2.95
N TYR A 198 -16.52 6.91 3.87
CA TYR A 198 -16.88 5.50 3.77
C TYR A 198 -18.28 5.22 4.31
N GLU A 199 -19.26 6.08 4.02
CA GLU A 199 -20.62 5.90 4.50
C GLU A 199 -21.31 4.75 3.75
N ASN A 200 -21.68 3.68 4.48
CA ASN A 200 -22.62 2.59 4.13
C ASN A 200 -22.68 2.18 2.64
N THR A 201 -21.54 1.89 2.06
CA THR A 201 -21.45 1.53 0.65
C THR A 201 -21.44 0.02 0.44
N GLN A 202 -22.47 -0.69 0.93
CA GLN A 202 -22.62 -2.14 0.64
C GLN A 202 -22.64 -2.45 -0.85
N TYR A 203 -23.04 -1.48 -1.68
CA TYR A 203 -23.03 -1.60 -3.13
C TYR A 203 -22.39 -0.35 -3.72
N ALA A 204 -21.26 -0.51 -4.41
CA ALA A 204 -20.72 0.54 -5.26
C ALA A 204 -21.71 0.78 -6.39
N GLN A 205 -22.45 1.88 -6.32
CA GLN A 205 -23.28 2.29 -7.42
C GLN A 205 -22.40 2.60 -8.64
N PHE A 206 -22.84 2.23 -9.82
CA PHE A 206 -22.20 2.52 -11.10
C PHE A 206 -21.69 3.99 -11.16
N ASP A 207 -22.56 4.93 -10.81
CA ASP A 207 -22.23 6.35 -10.78
C ASP A 207 -21.09 6.67 -9.80
N THR A 208 -21.09 6.05 -8.61
CA THR A 208 -20.05 6.28 -7.59
C THR A 208 -18.68 5.80 -8.08
N PHE A 209 -18.63 4.68 -8.78
CA PHE A 209 -17.38 4.18 -9.34
C PHE A 209 -16.81 5.17 -10.36
N PHE A 210 -17.61 5.57 -11.36
CA PHE A 210 -17.12 6.43 -12.44
C PHE A 210 -16.90 7.87 -11.98
N GLU A 211 -17.80 8.47 -11.23
CA GLU A 211 -17.62 9.82 -10.70
C GLU A 211 -16.51 9.86 -9.62
N GLY A 212 -16.38 8.77 -8.84
CA GLY A 212 -15.34 8.65 -7.82
C GLY A 212 -13.94 8.51 -8.39
N MET A 213 -13.73 7.69 -9.41
CA MET A 213 -12.40 7.42 -9.95
C MET A 213 -12.00 8.33 -11.11
N PHE A 214 -12.95 8.73 -11.96
CA PHE A 214 -12.69 9.38 -13.24
C PHE A 214 -13.00 10.87 -13.26
N GLN A 215 -13.19 11.53 -12.12
CA GLN A 215 -13.09 12.98 -12.04
C GLN A 215 -11.71 13.41 -12.54
N LYS A 216 -11.61 14.42 -13.41
CA LYS A 216 -10.39 14.76 -14.17
C LYS A 216 -9.15 14.91 -13.31
N GLU A 217 -9.24 15.71 -12.26
CA GLU A 217 -8.13 15.94 -11.31
C GLU A 217 -7.71 14.66 -10.61
N ARG A 218 -8.69 13.84 -10.22
CA ARG A 218 -8.41 12.58 -9.53
C ARG A 218 -7.84 11.53 -10.46
N LEU A 219 -8.34 11.41 -11.68
CA LEU A 219 -7.76 10.51 -12.67
C LEU A 219 -6.29 10.86 -12.95
N LEU A 220 -6.00 12.15 -13.14
CA LEU A 220 -4.62 12.62 -13.33
C LEU A 220 -3.75 12.30 -12.11
N ASP A 221 -4.26 12.53 -10.93
CA ASP A 221 -3.56 12.22 -9.69
C ASP A 221 -3.30 10.71 -9.51
N ILE A 222 -4.29 9.87 -9.82
CA ILE A 222 -4.14 8.41 -9.79
C ILE A 222 -3.05 7.98 -10.78
N ILE A 223 -3.10 8.46 -12.00
CA ILE A 223 -2.11 8.13 -13.04
C ILE A 223 -0.70 8.52 -12.58
N LYS A 224 -0.54 9.73 -12.04
CA LYS A 224 0.77 10.25 -11.65
C LYS A 224 1.34 9.59 -10.40
N ASN A 225 0.51 9.40 -9.37
CA ASN A 225 0.99 9.17 -8.02
C ASN A 225 0.54 7.84 -7.40
N PHE A 226 -0.40 7.13 -8.02
CA PHE A 226 -1.03 5.93 -7.44
C PHE A 226 -1.02 4.71 -8.37
N ILE A 227 -0.18 4.77 -9.42
CA ILE A 227 0.18 3.63 -10.25
C ILE A 227 1.69 3.46 -10.19
N CYS A 228 2.15 2.27 -9.81
CA CYS A 228 3.57 1.95 -9.75
C CYS A 228 3.84 0.54 -10.30
N PHE A 229 5.12 0.21 -10.47
CA PHE A 229 5.56 -1.14 -10.79
C PHE A 229 6.34 -1.73 -9.64
N SER A 230 6.04 -2.98 -9.31
CA SER A 230 6.80 -3.81 -8.38
C SER A 230 7.65 -4.78 -9.17
N ASN A 231 8.96 -4.77 -8.93
CA ASN A 231 9.91 -5.66 -9.59
C ASN A 231 10.17 -6.89 -8.71
N GLU A 232 9.82 -8.09 -9.21
CA GLU A 232 10.01 -9.36 -8.50
C GLU A 232 10.93 -10.27 -9.32
N GLY A 233 12.23 -10.12 -9.14
CA GLY A 233 13.23 -10.78 -9.97
C GLY A 233 13.12 -10.34 -11.42
N VAL A 234 12.77 -11.28 -12.32
CA VAL A 234 12.54 -10.99 -13.75
C VAL A 234 11.12 -10.51 -14.05
N ASN A 235 10.19 -10.71 -13.13
CA ASN A 235 8.81 -10.35 -13.29
C ASN A 235 8.55 -8.90 -12.84
N ARG A 236 7.67 -8.23 -13.55
CA ARG A 236 7.24 -6.87 -13.24
C ARG A 236 5.71 -6.83 -13.13
N PHE A 237 5.21 -6.31 -12.02
CA PHE A 237 3.78 -6.21 -11.75
C PHE A 237 3.38 -4.74 -11.66
N LYS A 238 2.36 -4.36 -12.42
CA LYS A 238 1.76 -3.03 -12.34
C LYS A 238 0.72 -3.01 -11.25
N ILE A 239 0.80 -2.03 -10.37
CA ILE A 239 -0.06 -1.89 -9.19
C ILE A 239 -0.85 -0.59 -9.34
N LEU A 240 -2.16 -0.68 -9.12
CA LEU A 240 -3.08 0.43 -8.98
C LEU A 240 -3.56 0.49 -7.54
N ALA A 241 -3.49 1.65 -6.91
CA ALA A 241 -4.00 1.83 -5.56
C ALA A 241 -5.53 1.66 -5.51
N GLY A 242 -6.02 1.00 -4.46
CA GLY A 242 -7.45 0.99 -4.15
C GLY A 242 -7.92 2.35 -3.62
N TYR A 243 -9.25 2.60 -3.66
CA TYR A 243 -9.82 3.87 -3.22
C TYR A 243 -9.47 4.20 -1.76
N HIS A 244 -9.48 3.20 -0.86
CA HIS A 244 -9.11 3.36 0.53
C HIS A 244 -7.65 3.80 0.69
N GLN A 245 -6.73 3.27 -0.13
CA GLN A 245 -5.32 3.68 -0.12
C GLN A 245 -5.17 5.12 -0.65
N TYR A 246 -5.86 5.44 -1.75
CA TYR A 246 -5.83 6.78 -2.36
C TYR A 246 -6.23 7.86 -1.35
N PHE A 247 -7.44 7.76 -0.79
CA PHE A 247 -7.97 8.77 0.12
C PHE A 247 -7.18 8.86 1.43
N ALA A 248 -6.82 7.71 2.01
CA ALA A 248 -6.05 7.68 3.24
C ALA A 248 -4.66 8.31 3.07
N VAL A 249 -3.96 8.01 1.98
CA VAL A 249 -2.65 8.60 1.69
C VAL A 249 -2.78 10.11 1.46
N ARG A 250 -3.80 10.57 0.74
CA ARG A 250 -4.04 12.01 0.55
C ARG A 250 -4.33 12.74 1.87
N LYS A 251 -5.15 12.18 2.74
CA LYS A 251 -5.37 12.69 4.10
C LYS A 251 -4.08 12.72 4.91
N ALA A 252 -3.24 11.67 4.81
CA ALA A 252 -1.96 11.58 5.50
C ALA A 252 -0.98 12.67 5.04
N ILE A 253 -0.90 12.98 3.76
CA ILE A 253 -0.07 14.08 3.24
C ILE A 253 -0.50 15.43 3.83
N VAL A 254 -1.81 15.71 3.84
CA VAL A 254 -2.35 16.96 4.41
C VAL A 254 -2.02 17.05 5.91
N SER A 255 -2.27 15.98 6.67
CA SER A 255 -1.98 15.91 8.10
C SER A 255 -0.49 16.12 8.38
N THR A 256 0.38 15.47 7.62
CA THR A 256 1.83 15.58 7.79
C THR A 256 2.32 16.99 7.48
N LYS A 257 1.84 17.62 6.40
CA LYS A 257 2.19 19.03 6.11
C LYS A 257 1.83 19.95 7.26
N ASN A 258 0.65 19.79 7.85
CA ASN A 258 0.25 20.57 9.01
C ASN A 258 1.15 20.28 10.23
N ALA A 259 1.49 19.01 10.45
CA ALA A 259 2.34 18.59 11.57
C ALA A 259 3.77 19.15 11.50
N THR A 260 4.34 19.35 10.31
CA THR A 260 5.70 19.93 10.16
C THR A 260 5.82 21.35 10.68
N VAL A 261 4.72 22.09 10.73
CA VAL A 261 4.66 23.48 11.20
C VAL A 261 4.01 23.62 12.58
N THR A 262 3.56 22.53 13.20
CA THR A 262 2.91 22.50 14.51
C THR A 262 3.72 21.69 15.52
N ASP A 263 3.22 20.53 15.91
CA ASP A 263 3.73 19.70 17.02
C ASP A 263 4.47 18.42 16.56
N GLY A 264 4.64 18.24 15.26
CA GLY A 264 5.31 17.08 14.67
C GLY A 264 4.49 15.79 14.79
N LYS A 265 3.17 15.85 15.03
CA LYS A 265 2.29 14.68 15.11
C LYS A 265 1.47 14.55 13.82
N GLY A 266 1.94 13.70 12.91
CA GLY A 266 1.34 13.48 11.60
C GLY A 266 0.05 12.66 11.63
N GLY A 267 -0.25 11.98 12.74
CA GLY A 267 -1.46 11.19 12.95
C GLY A 267 -1.24 9.68 12.85
N VAL A 268 -2.33 8.92 12.94
CA VAL A 268 -2.36 7.45 12.87
C VAL A 268 -3.14 7.00 11.64
N PHE A 269 -2.48 6.22 10.81
CA PHE A 269 -3.05 5.56 9.64
C PHE A 269 -3.43 4.13 10.04
N TRP A 270 -4.72 3.89 10.27
CA TRP A 270 -5.19 2.57 10.69
C TRP A 270 -5.92 1.85 9.56
N HIS A 271 -5.24 0.90 8.96
CA HIS A 271 -5.79 -0.03 7.98
C HIS A 271 -5.54 -1.47 8.41
N THR A 272 -6.57 -2.31 8.39
CA THR A 272 -6.47 -3.70 8.84
C THR A 272 -5.40 -4.50 8.10
N GLN A 273 -4.96 -5.59 8.69
CA GLN A 273 -4.00 -6.50 8.05
C GLN A 273 -4.55 -7.04 6.73
N GLY A 274 -3.70 -7.15 5.71
CA GLY A 274 -4.11 -7.59 4.37
C GLY A 274 -4.69 -6.50 3.46
N SER A 275 -4.94 -5.28 3.95
CA SER A 275 -5.46 -4.15 3.17
C SER A 275 -4.45 -3.48 2.22
N GLY A 276 -3.21 -3.96 2.17
CA GLY A 276 -2.15 -3.35 1.35
C GLY A 276 -1.43 -2.17 2.01
N LYS A 277 -1.38 -2.10 3.34
CA LYS A 277 -0.73 -1.03 4.14
C LYS A 277 0.70 -0.71 3.66
N SER A 278 1.53 -1.73 3.38
CA SER A 278 2.90 -1.53 2.89
C SER A 278 2.95 -0.76 1.57
N LEU A 279 2.00 -0.99 0.66
CA LEU A 279 1.88 -0.23 -0.59
C LEU A 279 1.39 1.20 -0.32
N SER A 280 0.46 1.39 0.64
CA SER A 280 0.07 2.74 1.07
C SER A 280 1.26 3.54 1.59
N MET A 281 2.18 2.88 2.33
CA MET A 281 3.42 3.51 2.80
C MET A 281 4.36 3.87 1.63
N VAL A 282 4.43 3.07 0.57
CA VAL A 282 5.19 3.39 -0.66
C VAL A 282 4.58 4.60 -1.38
N PHE A 283 3.26 4.63 -1.59
CA PHE A 283 2.58 5.79 -2.20
C PHE A 283 2.75 7.05 -1.36
N TYR A 284 2.63 6.92 -0.05
CA TYR A 284 2.84 8.04 0.87
C TYR A 284 4.28 8.56 0.82
N ALA A 285 5.28 7.67 0.83
CA ALA A 285 6.69 8.05 0.71
C ALA A 285 6.99 8.77 -0.62
N HIS A 286 6.39 8.30 -1.74
CA HIS A 286 6.49 8.95 -3.04
C HIS A 286 5.93 10.38 -3.01
N LEU A 287 4.72 10.55 -2.49
CA LEU A 287 4.07 11.86 -2.41
C LEU A 287 4.76 12.84 -1.46
N LEU A 288 5.41 12.36 -0.41
CA LEU A 288 6.18 13.20 0.51
C LEU A 288 7.33 13.93 -0.19
N GLN A 289 7.92 13.34 -1.23
CA GLN A 289 9.04 13.95 -1.97
C GLN A 289 8.65 15.31 -2.57
N GLU A 290 7.47 15.37 -3.17
CA GLU A 290 6.95 16.63 -3.73
C GLU A 290 6.35 17.53 -2.63
N ALA A 291 5.60 16.94 -1.69
CA ALA A 291 4.84 17.68 -0.70
C ALA A 291 5.71 18.44 0.33
N LEU A 292 6.91 17.93 0.62
CA LEU A 292 7.84 18.45 1.62
C LEU A 292 9.25 18.72 1.04
N GLU A 293 9.37 18.91 -0.26
CA GLU A 293 10.64 19.26 -0.93
C GLU A 293 11.76 18.25 -0.60
N SER A 294 11.48 16.98 -0.83
CA SER A 294 12.41 15.85 -0.64
C SER A 294 12.90 15.68 0.82
N PRO A 295 12.02 15.36 1.78
CA PRO A 295 12.40 15.10 3.15
C PRO A 295 13.22 13.80 3.24
N THR A 296 13.98 13.64 4.32
CA THR A 296 14.53 12.33 4.70
C THR A 296 13.43 11.53 5.39
N ILE A 297 13.14 10.33 4.89
CA ILE A 297 12.13 9.43 5.45
C ILE A 297 12.86 8.36 6.28
N VAL A 298 12.49 8.23 7.55
CA VAL A 298 12.97 7.17 8.44
C VAL A 298 11.81 6.20 8.67
N VAL A 299 11.94 4.99 8.13
CA VAL A 299 10.96 3.92 8.33
C VAL A 299 11.37 3.11 9.55
N LEU A 300 10.53 3.14 10.57
CA LEU A 300 10.77 2.50 11.85
C LEU A 300 9.93 1.22 11.96
N THR A 301 10.60 0.09 12.16
CA THR A 301 9.99 -1.23 12.32
C THR A 301 10.24 -1.80 13.72
N ASP A 302 9.37 -2.71 14.19
CA ASP A 302 9.48 -3.32 15.51
C ASP A 302 10.55 -4.42 15.55
N ARG A 303 10.63 -5.27 14.52
CA ARG A 303 11.50 -6.45 14.48
C ARG A 303 12.24 -6.57 13.14
N ASN A 304 13.41 -7.19 13.19
CA ASN A 304 14.25 -7.40 12.01
C ASN A 304 13.55 -8.21 10.90
N ASP A 305 12.69 -9.18 11.24
CA ASP A 305 11.98 -10.00 10.24
C ASP A 305 10.91 -9.19 9.48
N LEU A 306 10.18 -8.32 10.19
CA LEU A 306 9.21 -7.40 9.58
C LEU A 306 9.90 -6.28 8.80
N ASP A 307 11.07 -5.85 9.26
CA ASP A 307 11.93 -4.90 8.56
C ASP A 307 12.25 -5.39 7.15
N ASN A 308 12.66 -6.66 7.02
CA ASN A 308 12.99 -7.26 5.72
C ASN A 308 11.79 -7.33 4.76
N GLN A 309 10.57 -7.60 5.25
CA GLN A 309 9.38 -7.67 4.40
C GLN A 309 8.97 -6.28 3.89
N LEU A 310 8.89 -5.29 4.77
CA LEU A 310 8.52 -3.93 4.40
C LEU A 310 9.62 -3.28 3.54
N TYR A 311 10.88 -3.44 3.93
CA TYR A 311 12.02 -3.01 3.12
C TYR A 311 11.99 -3.62 1.71
N GLY A 312 11.73 -4.93 1.62
CA GLY A 312 11.61 -5.63 0.34
C GLY A 312 10.51 -5.02 -0.56
N GLN A 313 9.37 -4.61 0.02
CA GLN A 313 8.31 -3.93 -0.73
C GLN A 313 8.76 -2.57 -1.28
N PHE A 314 9.47 -1.77 -0.48
CA PHE A 314 10.04 -0.49 -0.95
C PHE A 314 11.11 -0.71 -2.01
N ALA A 315 12.00 -1.67 -1.83
CA ALA A 315 13.06 -2.01 -2.79
C ALA A 315 12.48 -2.47 -4.15
N LYS A 316 11.40 -3.23 -4.15
CA LYS A 316 10.68 -3.62 -5.38
C LYS A 316 10.09 -2.43 -6.14
N CYS A 317 9.77 -1.34 -5.44
CA CYS A 317 9.17 -0.12 -5.99
C CYS A 317 10.19 1.04 -6.12
N LYS A 318 11.50 0.77 -6.10
CA LYS A 318 12.55 1.81 -6.11
C LYS A 318 12.51 2.73 -7.32
N ASP A 319 12.12 2.22 -8.48
CA ASP A 319 11.99 3.01 -9.71
C ASP A 319 10.89 4.08 -9.56
N PHE A 320 9.77 3.74 -8.94
CA PHE A 320 8.70 4.67 -8.61
C PHE A 320 9.11 5.67 -7.54
N LEU A 321 9.82 5.22 -6.51
CA LEU A 321 10.35 6.07 -5.44
C LEU A 321 11.54 6.93 -5.90
N ARG A 322 12.15 6.61 -7.05
CA ARG A 322 13.35 7.26 -7.61
C ARG A 322 14.53 7.29 -6.66
N GLN A 323 14.59 6.35 -5.75
CA GLN A 323 15.68 6.16 -4.81
C GLN A 323 15.67 4.74 -4.25
N GLU A 324 16.83 4.28 -3.89
CA GLU A 324 17.01 2.99 -3.25
C GLU A 324 16.89 3.15 -1.72
N PRO A 325 16.03 2.38 -1.05
CA PRO A 325 15.96 2.38 0.40
C PRO A 325 17.24 1.79 0.99
N ILE A 326 17.67 2.30 2.14
CA ILE A 326 18.88 1.86 2.84
C ILE A 326 18.51 1.35 4.23
N GLN A 327 18.99 0.18 4.61
CA GLN A 327 18.86 -0.32 5.99
C GLN A 327 20.01 0.16 6.85
N ALA A 328 19.72 0.80 7.98
CA ALA A 328 20.73 1.14 8.97
C ALA A 328 21.13 -0.12 9.75
N GLU A 329 22.40 -0.47 9.76
CA GLU A 329 22.92 -1.67 10.45
C GLU A 329 23.08 -1.45 11.96
N SER A 330 23.37 -0.22 12.37
CA SER A 330 23.59 0.18 13.77
C SER A 330 23.12 1.62 14.00
N ARG A 331 23.06 2.04 15.28
CA ARG A 331 22.78 3.44 15.63
C ARG A 331 23.81 4.41 15.03
N ASN A 332 25.10 4.05 15.06
CA ASN A 332 26.15 4.87 14.46
C ASN A 332 26.01 4.96 12.95
N HIS A 333 25.63 3.86 12.28
CA HIS A 333 25.35 3.89 10.85
C HIS A 333 24.12 4.79 10.55
N LEU A 334 23.03 4.69 11.36
CA LEU A 334 21.89 5.59 11.23
C LEU A 334 22.30 7.05 11.37
N LYS A 335 23.12 7.39 12.36
CA LYS A 335 23.66 8.75 12.54
C LYS A 335 24.43 9.21 11.31
N THR A 336 25.34 8.40 10.80
CA THR A 336 26.11 8.70 9.58
C THR A 336 25.21 8.93 8.37
N LEU A 337 24.17 8.11 8.20
CA LEU A 337 23.19 8.26 7.12
C LEU A 337 22.38 9.55 7.24
N LEU A 338 22.08 10.02 8.44
CA LEU A 338 21.36 11.27 8.70
C LEU A 338 22.28 12.49 8.55
N ASP A 339 23.51 12.44 9.09
CA ASP A 339 24.48 13.53 9.03
C ASP A 339 25.05 13.71 7.61
N GLY A 340 25.19 12.61 6.86
CA GLY A 340 25.75 12.60 5.50
C GLY A 340 24.85 13.20 4.42
N ARG A 341 23.62 13.65 4.76
CA ARG A 341 22.68 14.21 3.80
C ARG A 341 21.88 15.37 4.37
N GLN A 342 21.60 16.35 3.53
CA GLN A 342 20.79 17.50 3.92
C GLN A 342 19.31 17.31 3.60
N ALA A 343 18.99 16.48 2.62
CA ALA A 343 17.63 16.17 2.16
C ALA A 343 17.59 14.78 1.53
N ASN A 344 16.37 14.32 1.21
CA ASN A 344 16.09 13.06 0.54
C ASN A 344 16.54 11.82 1.32
N GLY A 345 16.27 10.64 0.80
CA GLY A 345 16.63 9.33 1.35
C GLY A 345 15.51 8.64 2.11
N ILE A 346 15.45 7.33 1.93
CA ILE A 346 14.57 6.43 2.69
C ILE A 346 15.47 5.49 3.50
N ILE A 347 15.42 5.62 4.82
CA ILE A 347 16.28 4.88 5.75
C ILE A 347 15.40 3.98 6.61
N PHE A 348 15.65 2.68 6.53
CA PHE A 348 15.01 1.68 7.38
C PHE A 348 15.83 1.45 8.65
N THR A 349 15.14 1.35 9.77
CA THR A 349 15.77 1.09 11.07
C THR A 349 14.78 0.42 12.02
N THR A 350 15.30 -0.26 13.03
CA THR A 350 14.49 -0.85 14.10
C THR A 350 14.54 -0.02 15.37
N MET A 351 13.52 -0.19 16.23
CA MET A 351 13.44 0.52 17.52
C MET A 351 14.63 0.28 18.42
N GLN A 352 15.16 -0.95 18.43
CA GLN A 352 16.28 -1.35 19.28
C GLN A 352 17.53 -0.47 19.04
N LYS A 353 17.73 -0.02 17.78
CA LYS A 353 18.88 0.84 17.43
C LYS A 353 18.79 2.25 18.03
N PHE A 354 17.60 2.68 18.50
CA PHE A 354 17.43 3.93 19.25
C PHE A 354 17.71 3.77 20.74
N GLU A 355 17.54 2.56 21.30
CA GLU A 355 17.67 2.30 22.74
C GLU A 355 19.13 2.22 23.23
N GLU A 356 20.10 2.12 22.32
CA GLU A 356 21.52 2.04 22.64
C GLU A 356 22.10 3.31 23.31
N SER A 357 21.50 4.48 23.07
CA SER A 357 21.89 5.78 23.67
C SER A 357 20.75 6.78 23.62
N PHE A 358 20.77 7.76 24.53
CA PHE A 358 19.78 8.83 24.61
C PHE A 358 20.17 10.10 23.84
N ASP A 359 21.28 10.09 23.09
CA ASP A 359 21.80 11.25 22.38
C ASP A 359 20.93 11.62 21.18
N CYS A 360 20.87 12.91 20.86
CA CYS A 360 20.27 13.41 19.64
C CYS A 360 21.03 12.88 18.42
N LEU A 361 20.30 12.27 17.48
CA LEU A 361 20.83 11.79 16.21
C LEU A 361 20.84 12.88 15.15
N SER A 362 19.80 13.73 15.14
CA SER A 362 19.69 14.87 14.23
C SER A 362 18.64 15.84 14.75
N ASP A 363 18.92 17.14 14.63
CA ASP A 363 18.00 18.24 14.96
C ASP A 363 17.26 18.77 13.74
N ARG A 364 17.42 18.15 12.58
CA ARG A 364 16.79 18.55 11.33
C ARG A 364 15.27 18.47 11.39
N ARG A 365 14.59 19.44 10.76
CA ARG A 365 13.13 19.51 10.65
C ARG A 365 12.56 18.76 9.45
N ASN A 366 13.35 18.55 8.40
CA ASN A 366 12.92 17.86 7.18
C ASN A 366 13.10 16.33 7.27
N ILE A 367 12.76 15.76 8.43
CA ILE A 367 12.73 14.32 8.66
C ILE A 367 11.29 13.90 8.96
N VAL A 368 10.82 12.87 8.26
CA VAL A 368 9.53 12.23 8.53
C VAL A 368 9.77 10.81 9.01
N VAL A 369 9.30 10.47 10.19
CA VAL A 369 9.38 9.14 10.77
C VAL A 369 8.07 8.40 10.52
N MET A 370 8.12 7.33 9.75
CA MET A 370 7.01 6.42 9.47
C MET A 370 7.17 5.19 10.37
N ALA A 371 6.36 5.08 11.41
CA ALA A 371 6.41 3.96 12.34
C ALA A 371 5.40 2.88 11.93
N ASP A 372 5.89 1.69 11.55
CA ASP A 372 5.03 0.52 11.32
C ASP A 372 4.66 -0.16 12.64
N GLU A 373 3.50 -0.83 12.67
CA GLU A 373 2.91 -1.47 13.85
C GLU A 373 2.86 -0.54 15.08
N ALA A 374 2.46 0.72 14.87
CA ALA A 374 2.44 1.80 15.86
C ALA A 374 1.65 1.48 17.16
N HIS A 375 0.84 0.42 17.14
CA HIS A 375 0.06 -0.04 18.29
C HIS A 375 0.87 -0.83 19.33
N ARG A 376 2.03 -1.35 18.99
CA ARG A 376 2.77 -2.20 19.93
C ARG A 376 3.22 -1.39 21.13
N GLY A 377 2.90 -1.85 22.33
CA GLY A 377 2.99 -1.15 23.63
C GLY A 377 4.36 -0.59 24.03
N GLN A 378 5.36 -0.67 23.16
CA GLN A 378 6.68 -0.07 23.31
C GLN A 378 6.69 1.44 23.01
N TYR A 379 5.63 1.98 22.36
CA TYR A 379 5.51 3.39 22.01
C TYR A 379 5.02 4.30 23.16
N GLY A 380 5.23 3.90 24.44
CA GLY A 380 4.86 4.75 25.57
C GLY A 380 5.78 5.97 25.75
N LEU A 381 5.21 7.12 26.12
CA LEU A 381 5.96 8.31 26.56
C LEU A 381 6.29 8.26 28.07
N ALA A 382 5.66 7.36 28.81
CA ALA A 382 5.78 7.27 30.26
C ALA A 382 7.12 6.67 30.71
N GLU A 383 7.67 7.25 31.76
CA GLU A 383 8.81 6.68 32.49
C GLU A 383 8.27 5.70 33.56
N LYS A 384 8.89 4.54 33.65
CA LYS A 384 8.61 3.55 34.70
C LYS A 384 9.90 3.24 35.43
N ILE A 385 9.82 3.14 36.75
CA ILE A 385 10.92 2.63 37.53
C ILE A 385 10.69 1.12 37.65
N LYS A 386 11.58 0.30 37.08
CA LYS A 386 11.61 -1.15 37.31
C LYS A 386 12.70 -1.46 38.32
N ILE A 387 12.38 -2.25 39.30
CA ILE A 387 13.36 -2.81 40.21
C ILE A 387 13.93 -4.05 39.53
N THR A 388 15.24 -4.07 39.27
CA THR A 388 15.97 -5.20 38.68
C THR A 388 17.11 -5.58 39.57
N LYS A 389 17.44 -6.87 39.66
CA LYS A 389 18.60 -7.33 40.45
C LYS A 389 19.90 -7.09 39.65
N ASN A 390 20.92 -6.53 40.32
CA ASN A 390 22.24 -6.40 39.72
C ASN A 390 22.97 -7.78 39.78
N GLU A 391 24.18 -7.84 39.19
CA GLU A 391 25.01 -9.05 39.20
C GLU A 391 25.36 -9.59 40.62
N LYS A 392 25.13 -8.80 41.66
CA LYS A 392 25.31 -9.16 43.06
C LYS A 392 24.02 -9.56 43.77
N GLY A 393 22.87 -9.61 43.04
CA GLY A 393 21.57 -9.98 43.60
C GLY A 393 20.87 -8.87 44.40
N GLU A 394 21.38 -7.62 44.38
CA GLU A 394 20.77 -6.47 45.08
C GLU A 394 19.74 -5.79 44.16
N ASP A 395 18.62 -5.37 44.76
CA ASP A 395 17.57 -4.64 44.06
C ASP A 395 18.04 -3.23 43.66
N VAL A 396 18.13 -2.99 42.37
CA VAL A 396 18.48 -1.68 41.83
C VAL A 396 17.30 -1.12 41.03
N ALA A 397 16.88 0.07 41.41
CA ALA A 397 15.86 0.81 40.65
C ALA A 397 16.43 1.26 39.29
N LYS A 398 15.97 0.64 38.22
CA LYS A 398 16.32 1.03 36.87
C LYS A 398 15.20 1.88 36.25
N ARG A 399 15.54 3.09 35.87
CA ARG A 399 14.63 3.96 35.13
C ARG A 399 14.45 3.42 33.70
N VAL A 400 13.24 3.01 33.34
CA VAL A 400 12.88 2.56 32.01
C VAL A 400 12.08 3.67 31.35
N VAL A 401 12.65 4.26 30.30
CA VAL A 401 12.00 5.30 29.49
C VAL A 401 11.29 4.60 28.34
N GLY A 402 10.07 5.02 28.03
CA GLY A 402 9.34 4.46 26.90
C GLY A 402 10.06 4.74 25.57
N THR A 403 10.07 3.76 24.67
CA THR A 403 10.81 3.80 23.38
C THR A 403 10.40 4.99 22.53
N ALA A 404 9.13 5.37 22.50
CA ALA A 404 8.67 6.56 21.77
C ALA A 404 9.33 7.85 22.24
N ARG A 405 9.59 7.98 23.54
CA ARG A 405 10.29 9.15 24.09
C ARG A 405 11.76 9.16 23.69
N ILE A 406 12.39 7.98 23.66
CA ILE A 406 13.79 7.84 23.21
C ILE A 406 13.91 8.28 21.75
N ILE A 407 13.00 7.80 20.90
CA ILE A 407 12.99 8.13 19.48
C ILE A 407 12.74 9.63 19.27
N ARG A 408 11.77 10.22 19.98
CA ARG A 408 11.51 11.66 19.91
C ARG A 408 12.68 12.50 20.41
N ASN A 409 13.38 12.09 21.45
CA ASN A 409 14.58 12.78 21.92
C ASN A 409 15.74 12.65 20.91
N SER A 410 15.83 11.54 20.21
CA SER A 410 16.85 11.32 19.18
C SER A 410 16.61 12.14 17.90
N LEU A 411 15.35 12.43 17.58
CA LEU A 411 14.92 13.21 16.40
C LEU A 411 13.87 14.26 16.83
N PRO A 412 14.24 15.29 17.64
CA PRO A 412 13.28 16.13 18.35
C PRO A 412 12.42 17.00 17.42
N ASN A 413 12.90 17.33 16.23
CA ASN A 413 12.22 18.19 15.28
C ASN A 413 11.58 17.42 14.11
N ALA A 414 11.63 16.09 14.11
CA ALA A 414 11.02 15.26 13.07
C ALA A 414 9.49 15.21 13.20
N THR A 415 8.82 14.96 12.09
CA THR A 415 7.38 14.67 12.04
C THR A 415 7.15 13.17 12.10
N TYR A 416 6.19 12.74 12.92
CA TYR A 416 5.92 11.32 13.19
C TYR A 416 4.54 10.93 12.71
N ILE A 417 4.46 9.85 11.94
CA ILE A 417 3.21 9.23 11.51
C ILE A 417 3.24 7.74 11.86
N GLY A 418 2.15 7.24 12.44
CA GLY A 418 1.99 5.83 12.82
C GLY A 418 1.14 5.07 11.81
N PHE A 419 1.60 3.88 11.43
CA PHE A 419 0.83 2.92 10.63
C PHE A 419 0.50 1.71 11.49
N THR A 420 -0.74 1.24 11.46
CA THR A 420 -1.17 0.09 12.25
C THR A 420 -2.23 -0.73 11.55
N GLY A 421 -2.20 -2.05 11.76
CA GLY A 421 -3.24 -2.99 11.28
C GLY A 421 -4.24 -3.37 12.37
N THR A 422 -4.02 -3.00 13.61
CA THR A 422 -4.79 -3.47 14.76
C THR A 422 -5.44 -2.31 15.52
N PRO A 423 -6.76 -2.37 15.79
CA PRO A 423 -7.43 -1.39 16.65
C PRO A 423 -6.98 -1.58 18.10
N ILE A 424 -6.80 -0.50 18.84
CA ILE A 424 -6.34 -0.58 20.21
C ILE A 424 -7.32 0.11 21.13
N SER A 425 -7.99 -0.65 21.97
CA SER A 425 -8.97 -0.11 22.91
C SER A 425 -8.35 0.49 24.17
N SER A 426 -7.35 -0.15 24.77
CA SER A 426 -6.73 0.29 26.04
C SER A 426 -5.37 0.98 25.88
N ALA A 427 -4.60 0.67 24.83
CA ALA A 427 -3.34 1.34 24.48
C ALA A 427 -3.52 2.53 23.54
N ASP A 428 -4.73 2.79 23.08
CA ASP A 428 -5.10 3.83 22.10
C ASP A 428 -4.66 5.23 22.55
N ARG A 429 -4.81 5.53 23.83
CA ARG A 429 -4.39 6.81 24.40
C ARG A 429 -2.89 7.07 24.20
N SER A 430 -2.05 6.07 24.39
CA SER A 430 -0.60 6.22 24.25
C SER A 430 -0.17 6.41 22.78
N THR A 431 -0.81 5.73 21.84
CA THR A 431 -0.54 5.89 20.40
C THR A 431 -0.93 7.28 19.93
N ARG A 432 -2.10 7.79 20.33
CA ARG A 432 -2.55 9.15 20.01
C ARG A 432 -1.69 10.23 20.66
N GLU A 433 -1.18 10.00 21.87
CA GLU A 433 -0.24 10.92 22.53
C GLU A 433 1.07 11.08 21.74
N VAL A 434 1.52 9.99 21.07
CA VAL A 434 2.77 9.99 20.30
C VAL A 434 2.59 10.52 18.89
N PHE A 435 1.58 10.06 18.17
CA PHE A 435 1.42 10.30 16.74
C PHE A 435 0.33 11.31 16.40
N GLY A 436 -0.62 11.57 17.29
CA GLY A 436 -1.81 12.38 17.04
C GLY A 436 -3.06 11.53 16.76
N ASP A 437 -4.12 12.18 16.28
CA ASP A 437 -5.40 11.54 16.01
C ASP A 437 -5.37 10.61 14.80
N TYR A 438 -6.41 9.79 14.65
CA TYR A 438 -6.59 8.96 13.45
C TYR A 438 -6.79 9.83 12.21
N ILE A 439 -6.01 9.53 11.18
CA ILE A 439 -6.10 10.16 9.84
C ILE A 439 -7.20 9.48 9.04
N ASP A 440 -7.16 8.15 9.06
CA ASP A 440 -8.07 7.30 8.31
C ASP A 440 -8.22 5.95 9.00
N ILE A 441 -9.42 5.35 8.86
CA ILE A 441 -9.75 4.04 9.43
C ILE A 441 -10.35 3.19 8.33
N TYR A 442 -9.68 2.07 8.03
CA TYR A 442 -10.18 1.03 7.15
C TYR A 442 -10.16 -0.28 7.91
N ASP A 443 -11.29 -0.63 8.50
CA ASP A 443 -11.41 -1.74 9.42
C ASP A 443 -11.58 -3.10 8.72
N MET A 444 -11.64 -4.17 9.50
CA MET A 444 -11.78 -5.52 8.99
C MET A 444 -13.11 -5.74 8.28
N THR A 445 -14.19 -5.13 8.75
CA THR A 445 -15.52 -5.28 8.17
C THR A 445 -15.53 -4.75 6.75
N GLN A 446 -15.05 -3.52 6.58
CA GLN A 446 -14.95 -2.89 5.27
C GLN A 446 -13.99 -3.63 4.34
N ALA A 447 -12.85 -4.11 4.86
CA ALA A 447 -11.89 -4.87 4.08
C ALA A 447 -12.44 -6.22 3.58
N VAL A 448 -13.31 -6.87 4.36
CA VAL A 448 -14.02 -8.10 3.94
C VAL A 448 -15.10 -7.78 2.90
N GLU A 449 -15.88 -6.72 3.09
CA GLU A 449 -16.89 -6.27 2.13
C GLU A 449 -16.29 -5.87 0.78
N ASP A 450 -15.08 -5.31 0.79
CA ASP A 450 -14.33 -4.97 -0.42
C ASP A 450 -13.62 -6.17 -1.07
N GLY A 451 -13.62 -7.34 -0.41
CA GLY A 451 -12.88 -8.50 -0.86
C GLY A 451 -11.35 -8.36 -0.74
N ALA A 452 -10.87 -7.32 -0.06
CA ALA A 452 -9.45 -7.10 0.19
C ALA A 452 -8.89 -8.14 1.18
N THR A 453 -9.73 -8.60 2.11
CA THR A 453 -9.43 -9.69 3.04
C THR A 453 -10.53 -10.74 3.04
N ARG A 454 -10.26 -11.89 3.66
CA ARG A 454 -11.26 -12.95 3.83
C ARG A 454 -11.88 -12.87 5.23
N PRO A 455 -13.17 -13.21 5.39
CA PRO A 455 -13.78 -13.28 6.70
C PRO A 455 -13.09 -14.33 7.56
N VAL A 456 -12.90 -14.01 8.85
CA VAL A 456 -12.35 -14.92 9.86
C VAL A 456 -13.50 -15.48 10.68
N TYR A 457 -13.66 -16.78 10.66
CA TYR A 457 -14.64 -17.48 11.48
C TYR A 457 -13.94 -18.00 12.74
N TYR A 458 -14.39 -17.53 13.89
CA TYR A 458 -13.87 -17.96 15.18
C TYR A 458 -14.75 -19.08 15.78
N GLU A 459 -14.15 -20.22 16.06
CA GLU A 459 -14.79 -21.32 16.76
C GLU A 459 -14.05 -21.57 18.06
N SER A 460 -14.71 -21.28 19.18
CA SER A 460 -14.18 -21.56 20.52
C SER A 460 -14.48 -22.99 20.90
N ARG A 461 -13.44 -23.79 21.13
CA ARG A 461 -13.55 -25.17 21.61
C ARG A 461 -12.99 -25.27 23.00
N VAL A 462 -13.78 -25.80 23.94
CA VAL A 462 -13.40 -25.98 25.33
C VAL A 462 -13.11 -27.46 25.59
N ILE A 463 -11.88 -27.76 25.93
CA ILE A 463 -11.48 -29.11 26.35
C ILE A 463 -11.73 -29.20 27.87
N LYS A 464 -12.49 -30.21 28.30
CA LYS A 464 -12.65 -30.52 29.72
C LYS A 464 -11.36 -31.19 30.21
N LEU A 465 -10.65 -30.49 31.09
CA LEU A 465 -9.41 -30.98 31.67
C LEU A 465 -9.73 -31.72 32.98
N ASN A 466 -9.52 -33.05 32.98
CA ASN A 466 -9.54 -33.83 34.20
C ASN A 466 -8.10 -33.99 34.69
N LEU A 467 -7.63 -33.06 35.52
CA LEU A 467 -6.34 -33.18 36.18
C LEU A 467 -6.52 -34.11 37.39
N ASP A 468 -5.65 -35.11 37.52
CA ASP A 468 -5.61 -35.97 38.70
C ASP A 468 -4.95 -35.23 39.89
N GLU A 469 -5.33 -35.61 41.10
CA GLU A 469 -4.81 -34.99 42.35
C GLU A 469 -3.27 -35.13 42.50
N LYS A 470 -2.65 -36.14 41.88
CA LYS A 470 -1.20 -36.33 41.89
C LYS A 470 -0.45 -35.32 41.04
N THR A 471 -1.03 -34.91 39.93
CA THR A 471 -0.45 -33.88 39.05
C THR A 471 -0.57 -32.51 39.69
N LEU A 472 -1.68 -32.23 40.37
CA LEU A 472 -1.88 -30.97 41.13
C LEU A 472 -0.90 -30.85 42.31
N SER A 473 -0.66 -31.92 43.07
CA SER A 473 0.26 -31.90 44.19
C SER A 473 1.74 -31.75 43.77
N LYS A 474 2.15 -32.32 42.65
CA LYS A 474 3.50 -32.10 42.10
C LYS A 474 3.76 -30.66 41.69
N ILE A 475 2.76 -30.02 41.07
CA ILE A 475 2.84 -28.60 40.70
C ILE A 475 2.99 -27.72 41.91
N ASP A 476 2.27 -28.02 42.99
CA ASP A 476 2.36 -27.26 44.23
C ASP A 476 3.72 -27.44 44.91
N GLU A 477 4.31 -28.64 44.93
CA GLU A 477 5.65 -28.91 45.47
C GLU A 477 6.78 -28.22 44.68
N GLU A 478 6.76 -28.29 43.35
CA GLU A 478 7.79 -27.64 42.53
C GLU A 478 7.71 -26.12 42.61
N TYR A 479 6.51 -25.57 42.76
CA TYR A 479 6.32 -24.14 42.91
C TYR A 479 6.79 -23.62 44.27
N ASP A 480 6.53 -24.36 45.36
CA ASP A 480 6.98 -23.99 46.71
C ASP A 480 8.52 -23.96 46.82
N ILE A 481 9.20 -24.82 46.05
CA ILE A 481 10.67 -24.82 45.96
C ILE A 481 11.19 -23.57 45.22
N MET A 482 10.52 -23.16 44.12
CA MET A 482 10.92 -21.97 43.34
C MET A 482 10.56 -20.66 44.01
N ALA A 483 9.54 -20.63 44.84
CA ALA A 483 8.99 -19.43 45.45
C ALA A 483 9.50 -19.13 46.85
N ALA A 484 10.42 -19.93 47.38
CA ALA A 484 10.88 -19.86 48.79
C ALA A 484 11.41 -18.48 49.26
N ASN A 485 11.61 -17.51 48.34
CA ASN A 485 12.12 -16.16 48.65
C ASN A 485 11.27 -15.01 48.07
N ALA A 486 10.02 -15.23 47.64
CA ALA A 486 9.16 -14.21 47.07
C ALA A 486 8.01 -13.80 47.99
N ASP A 487 7.41 -12.62 47.74
CA ASP A 487 6.27 -12.09 48.48
C ASP A 487 5.05 -13.02 48.36
N PRO A 488 4.37 -13.40 49.45
CA PRO A 488 3.25 -14.34 49.46
C PRO A 488 2.10 -14.01 48.49
N GLU A 489 1.76 -12.74 48.28
CA GLU A 489 0.70 -12.34 47.36
C GLU A 489 1.11 -12.51 45.89
N VAL A 490 2.37 -12.28 45.56
CA VAL A 490 2.91 -12.47 44.21
C VAL A 490 3.05 -13.96 43.89
N ILE A 491 3.41 -14.74 44.91
CA ILE A 491 3.51 -16.21 44.86
C ILE A 491 2.14 -16.82 44.50
N GLU A 492 1.11 -16.41 45.22
CA GLU A 492 -0.23 -16.98 45.04
C GLU A 492 -0.84 -16.64 43.69
N LYS A 493 -0.58 -15.45 43.19
CA LYS A 493 -1.03 -15.03 41.84
C LYS A 493 -0.28 -15.73 40.72
N SER A 494 1.01 -15.90 40.84
CA SER A 494 1.85 -16.61 39.88
C SER A 494 1.63 -18.13 39.89
N LYS A 495 1.41 -18.73 41.10
CA LYS A 495 0.97 -20.12 41.25
C LYS A 495 -0.32 -20.41 40.46
N LYS A 496 -1.26 -19.48 40.55
CA LYS A 496 -2.57 -19.62 39.88
C LYS A 496 -2.49 -19.52 38.37
N GLU A 497 -1.56 -18.75 37.82
CA GLU A 497 -1.42 -18.50 36.39
C GLU A 497 -0.43 -19.46 35.70
N LEU A 498 0.75 -19.71 36.26
CA LEU A 498 1.79 -20.56 35.64
C LEU A 498 1.58 -22.06 35.89
N GLY A 499 1.32 -22.46 37.11
CA GLY A 499 1.14 -23.87 37.47
C GLY A 499 -0.11 -24.49 36.82
N ARG A 500 -1.16 -23.70 36.58
CA ARG A 500 -2.33 -24.16 35.83
C ARG A 500 -2.06 -24.30 34.34
N MET A 501 -1.24 -23.45 33.74
CA MET A 501 -1.07 -23.43 32.29
C MET A 501 -0.08 -24.48 31.80
N GLU A 502 1.10 -24.60 32.37
CA GLU A 502 2.12 -25.55 31.93
C GLU A 502 1.77 -27.02 32.22
N ALA A 503 1.27 -27.32 33.41
CA ALA A 503 0.89 -28.70 33.75
C ALA A 503 -0.38 -29.17 33.03
N VAL A 504 -1.30 -28.25 32.74
CA VAL A 504 -2.50 -28.50 31.96
C VAL A 504 -2.17 -28.71 30.48
N LEU A 505 -1.29 -27.87 29.92
CA LEU A 505 -0.89 -27.93 28.52
C LEU A 505 0.09 -29.08 28.23
N GLY A 506 0.91 -29.49 29.21
CA GLY A 506 1.91 -30.55 29.07
C GLY A 506 1.42 -31.96 29.41
N ASN A 507 0.16 -32.15 29.84
CA ASN A 507 -0.38 -33.47 30.17
C ASN A 507 -0.72 -34.26 28.88
N ASP A 508 -0.18 -35.47 28.74
CA ASP A 508 -0.39 -36.36 27.62
C ASP A 508 -1.88 -36.58 27.28
N GLN A 509 -2.74 -36.66 28.29
CA GLN A 509 -4.18 -36.83 28.13
C GLN A 509 -4.84 -35.62 27.50
N THR A 510 -4.40 -34.41 27.87
CA THR A 510 -4.86 -33.14 27.31
C THR A 510 -4.39 -32.98 25.87
N ILE A 511 -3.11 -33.28 25.61
CA ILE A 511 -2.52 -33.21 24.26
C ILE A 511 -3.22 -34.21 23.35
N ASN A 512 -3.43 -35.44 23.77
CA ASN A 512 -4.12 -36.46 22.98
C ASN A 512 -5.57 -36.08 22.68
N SER A 513 -6.28 -35.49 23.64
CA SER A 513 -7.64 -34.99 23.45
C SER A 513 -7.67 -33.83 22.46
N LEU A 514 -6.72 -32.90 22.54
CA LEU A 514 -6.58 -31.78 21.62
C LEU A 514 -6.26 -32.28 20.20
N VAL A 515 -5.29 -33.19 20.07
CA VAL A 515 -4.90 -33.77 18.78
C VAL A 515 -6.09 -34.49 18.14
N SER A 516 -6.82 -35.30 18.93
CA SER A 516 -8.01 -35.98 18.44
C SER A 516 -9.11 -35.03 17.97
N ASP A 517 -9.36 -33.96 18.72
CA ASP A 517 -10.34 -32.94 18.33
C ASP A 517 -9.93 -32.16 17.06
N ILE A 518 -8.65 -31.83 16.92
CA ILE A 518 -8.12 -31.16 15.71
C ILE A 518 -8.25 -32.08 14.48
N LEU A 519 -7.87 -33.37 14.62
CA LEU A 519 -7.97 -34.36 13.54
C LEU A 519 -9.42 -34.59 13.14
N ASP A 520 -10.30 -34.80 14.11
CA ASP A 520 -11.73 -34.99 13.88
C ASP A 520 -12.38 -33.79 13.19
N HIS A 521 -12.05 -32.58 13.63
CA HIS A 521 -12.51 -31.36 12.97
C HIS A 521 -11.99 -31.24 11.53
N TYR A 522 -10.72 -31.54 11.30
CA TYR A 522 -10.13 -31.47 9.96
C TYR A 522 -10.74 -32.50 9.01
N GLU A 523 -10.83 -33.75 9.44
CA GLU A 523 -11.35 -34.85 8.61
C GLU A 523 -12.84 -34.71 8.32
N ASN A 524 -13.65 -34.35 9.30
CA ASN A 524 -15.11 -34.30 9.13
C ASN A 524 -15.61 -32.96 8.54
N ASN A 525 -14.93 -31.85 8.79
CA ASN A 525 -15.44 -30.54 8.40
C ASN A 525 -14.60 -29.86 7.29
N ARG A 526 -13.36 -30.30 7.04
CA ARG A 526 -12.44 -29.62 6.12
C ARG A 526 -11.94 -30.48 4.97
N GLN A 527 -11.86 -31.80 5.13
CA GLN A 527 -11.30 -32.70 4.11
C GLN A 527 -12.02 -32.60 2.76
N ASN A 528 -13.33 -32.39 2.77
CA ASN A 528 -14.14 -32.27 1.56
C ASN A 528 -13.98 -30.94 0.82
N LEU A 529 -13.39 -29.94 1.44
CA LEU A 529 -13.21 -28.61 0.83
C LEU A 529 -11.97 -28.54 -0.06
N LEU A 530 -11.05 -29.52 -0.01
CA LEU A 530 -9.82 -29.66 -0.82
C LEU A 530 -8.94 -28.39 -0.92
N THR A 531 -9.33 -27.32 -0.28
CA THR A 531 -8.70 -26.01 -0.35
C THR A 531 -8.40 -25.52 1.06
N GLY A 532 -7.18 -25.58 1.47
CA GLY A 532 -6.80 -24.97 2.74
C GLY A 532 -5.56 -25.62 3.31
N LYS A 533 -4.75 -24.79 3.94
CA LYS A 533 -3.60 -25.23 4.75
C LYS A 533 -4.00 -25.09 6.21
N ALA A 534 -3.60 -26.07 7.03
CA ALA A 534 -3.70 -25.95 8.48
C ALA A 534 -2.41 -25.32 9.03
N MET A 535 -2.55 -24.44 10.01
CA MET A 535 -1.44 -23.89 10.77
C MET A 535 -1.71 -24.13 12.26
N ILE A 536 -0.81 -24.84 12.91
CA ILE A 536 -0.86 -25.08 14.35
C ILE A 536 0.14 -24.14 14.99
N VAL A 537 -0.34 -23.32 15.94
CA VAL A 537 0.50 -22.44 16.73
C VAL A 537 0.52 -22.99 18.14
N ALA A 538 1.67 -23.46 18.58
CA ALA A 538 1.91 -23.96 19.93
C ALA A 538 2.65 -22.92 20.76
N TYR A 539 2.42 -22.99 22.07
CA TYR A 539 3.12 -22.13 23.07
C TYR A 539 4.54 -22.66 23.28
#